data_47148fff65f314f96fb468e84713a5fa
#
_entry.id   47148fff65f314f96fb468e84713a5fa
#
_cell.length_a   1.000
_cell.length_b   1.000
_cell.length_c   1.000
_cell.angle_alpha   90.00
_cell.angle_beta   90.00
_cell.angle_gamma   90.00
#
_symmetry.space_group_name_H-M   'P 1'
#
loop_
_entity.id
_entity.type
_entity.pdbx_description
1 polymer ?
#
loop_
_entity_poly.entity_id
_entity_poly.type
_entity_poly.pdbx_seq_one_letter_code
_entity_poly.pdbx_strand_id
1 'polypeptide(L)'
;MPAIFLDTSSAAHGQTSDSLRSYLRDIGRVPLLTHEQEITLGRQVRELVSLEELEAELTLRSGGERPSQEQLAVEAGLTVALLKRRMQVGRRAKERMVAANLRLVVSVAKKYTKRNMELLDLIQEGTIGLVRGVEKFDPTRGYKFSTYAYWWIRQGITRAIAEKSRSIRLPIHITETLNKLKKGQRELSQELGRTPTVSELAVAVELPEEEVKDLLCRARQPVSLETKVGDGEDTELLDLLAGDGMLPEEMVDGECLKGDLRALVDQLPELQGRVLKMRYGMEGEEPMSLTSIAKELGMSRDKTRNLERRALEGIRGRSRELLHYLVA
;
A
#
# COMPACT_ATOMS: atom_id res chain seq x y z
N MET A 1 -6.53 -4.20 31.51
CA MET A 1 -7.74 -4.36 30.73
C MET A 1 -7.48 -5.47 29.73
N PRO A 2 -8.20 -6.60 29.77
CA PRO A 2 -8.01 -7.70 28.81
C PRO A 2 -8.57 -7.29 27.44
N ALA A 3 -7.76 -7.52 26.40
CA ALA A 3 -8.16 -7.31 25.01
C ALA A 3 -9.21 -8.39 24.63
N ILE A 4 -10.42 -7.96 24.38
CA ILE A 4 -11.49 -8.80 23.82
C ILE A 4 -11.20 -8.94 22.33
N PHE A 5 -10.63 -10.08 21.94
CA PHE A 5 -10.59 -10.51 20.53
C PHE A 5 -11.94 -11.17 20.23
N LEU A 6 -12.87 -10.44 19.64
CA LEU A 6 -14.07 -11.00 19.05
C LEU A 6 -13.78 -11.52 17.64
N ASP A 7 -14.12 -12.75 17.45
CA ASP A 7 -13.90 -13.59 16.26
C ASP A 7 -15.04 -13.32 15.25
N THR A 8 -14.83 -12.40 14.31
CA THR A 8 -15.82 -12.07 13.25
C THR A 8 -15.51 -12.73 11.90
N SER A 9 -15.15 -14.02 11.89
CA SER A 9 -14.73 -14.65 10.63
C SER A 9 -15.43 -15.97 10.26
N SER A 10 -16.68 -16.21 10.67
CA SER A 10 -17.27 -17.54 10.45
C SER A 10 -17.70 -17.83 8.99
N ALA A 11 -18.08 -16.84 8.19
CA ALA A 11 -18.54 -17.05 6.81
C ALA A 11 -17.40 -17.11 5.76
N ALA A 12 -16.34 -16.31 5.93
CA ALA A 12 -15.16 -16.35 5.05
C ALA A 12 -14.29 -17.60 5.27
N HIS A 13 -14.33 -18.20 6.46
CA HIS A 13 -13.55 -19.39 6.81
C HIS A 13 -13.99 -20.66 6.06
N GLY A 14 -15.24 -20.77 5.63
CA GLY A 14 -15.76 -21.95 4.91
C GLY A 14 -15.13 -22.10 3.52
N GLN A 15 -15.11 -21.04 2.73
CA GLN A 15 -14.59 -21.06 1.36
C GLN A 15 -13.07 -21.19 1.29
N THR A 16 -12.34 -20.52 2.19
CA THR A 16 -10.87 -20.60 2.26
C THR A 16 -10.40 -21.99 2.70
N SER A 17 -11.15 -22.68 3.58
CA SER A 17 -10.82 -24.04 4.00
C SER A 17 -10.94 -25.07 2.86
N ASP A 18 -11.93 -24.91 1.98
CA ASP A 18 -12.11 -25.80 0.81
C ASP A 18 -11.06 -25.57 -0.27
N SER A 19 -10.71 -24.32 -0.54
CA SER A 19 -9.63 -23.96 -1.47
C SER A 19 -8.28 -24.49 -1.00
N LEU A 20 -7.97 -24.35 0.30
CA LEU A 20 -6.75 -24.90 0.90
C LEU A 20 -6.72 -26.42 0.83
N ARG A 21 -7.83 -27.09 1.11
CA ARG A 21 -7.94 -28.57 1.04
C ARG A 21 -7.74 -29.07 -0.38
N SER A 22 -8.33 -28.40 -1.38
CA SER A 22 -8.13 -28.72 -2.80
C SER A 22 -6.65 -28.55 -3.20
N TYR A 23 -6.04 -27.43 -2.86
CA TYR A 23 -4.63 -27.17 -3.11
C TYR A 23 -3.73 -28.24 -2.51
N LEU A 24 -3.92 -28.59 -1.22
CA LEU A 24 -3.13 -29.62 -0.54
C LEU A 24 -3.27 -31.01 -1.18
N ARG A 25 -4.47 -31.31 -1.69
CA ARG A 25 -4.72 -32.56 -2.44
C ARG A 25 -3.93 -32.60 -3.75
N ASP A 26 -3.92 -31.48 -4.48
CA ASP A 26 -3.27 -31.40 -5.79
C ASP A 26 -1.75 -31.47 -5.69
N ILE A 27 -1.14 -30.74 -4.74
CA ILE A 27 0.32 -30.84 -4.49
C ILE A 27 0.73 -32.22 -3.98
N GLY A 28 -0.19 -32.94 -3.32
CA GLY A 28 0.05 -34.31 -2.82
C GLY A 28 0.18 -35.35 -3.93
N ARG A 29 -0.36 -35.09 -5.13
CA ARG A 29 -0.28 -36.02 -6.29
C ARG A 29 1.09 -36.04 -6.93
N VAL A 30 1.90 -35.00 -6.75
CA VAL A 30 3.23 -34.89 -7.34
C VAL A 30 4.23 -35.64 -6.47
N PRO A 31 4.94 -36.69 -7.02
CA PRO A 31 5.94 -37.45 -6.26
C PRO A 31 7.14 -36.56 -5.93
N LEU A 32 7.79 -36.85 -4.81
CA LEU A 32 9.05 -36.23 -4.42
C LEU A 32 10.18 -36.65 -5.38
N LEU A 33 11.12 -35.72 -5.59
CA LEU A 33 12.29 -35.96 -6.41
C LEU A 33 13.38 -36.76 -5.64
N THR A 34 14.06 -37.64 -6.33
CA THR A 34 15.30 -38.21 -5.82
C THR A 34 16.46 -37.23 -6.02
N HIS A 35 17.55 -37.41 -5.29
CA HIS A 35 18.73 -36.53 -5.42
C HIS A 35 19.30 -36.51 -6.84
N GLU A 36 19.32 -37.65 -7.53
CA GLU A 36 19.77 -37.76 -8.93
C GLU A 36 18.85 -36.96 -9.88
N GLN A 37 17.52 -36.99 -9.61
CA GLN A 37 16.56 -36.21 -10.36
C GLN A 37 16.73 -34.70 -10.10
N GLU A 38 17.01 -34.30 -8.85
CA GLU A 38 17.30 -32.88 -8.52
C GLU A 38 18.52 -32.36 -9.30
N ILE A 39 19.59 -33.20 -9.40
CA ILE A 39 20.79 -32.83 -10.16
C ILE A 39 20.49 -32.73 -11.65
N THR A 40 19.76 -33.70 -12.21
CA THR A 40 19.45 -33.75 -13.65
C THR A 40 18.58 -32.57 -14.05
N LEU A 41 17.48 -32.32 -13.29
CA LEU A 41 16.58 -31.20 -13.52
C LEU A 41 17.27 -29.85 -13.28
N GLY A 42 18.11 -29.76 -12.24
CA GLY A 42 18.87 -28.55 -11.94
C GLY A 42 19.85 -28.17 -13.06
N ARG A 43 20.49 -29.15 -13.72
CA ARG A 43 21.33 -28.90 -14.91
C ARG A 43 20.51 -28.33 -16.07
N GLN A 44 19.31 -28.91 -16.33
CA GLN A 44 18.43 -28.46 -17.39
C GLN A 44 17.89 -27.05 -17.13
N VAL A 45 17.59 -26.73 -15.88
CA VAL A 45 17.16 -25.37 -15.48
C VAL A 45 18.30 -24.37 -15.64
N ARG A 46 19.51 -24.72 -15.24
CA ARG A 46 20.69 -23.84 -15.39
C ARG A 46 20.99 -23.53 -16.85
N GLU A 47 20.84 -24.52 -17.73
CA GLU A 47 20.95 -24.33 -19.18
C GLU A 47 19.88 -23.39 -19.72
N LEU A 48 18.61 -23.51 -19.23
CA LEU A 48 17.55 -22.56 -19.56
C LEU A 48 17.89 -21.14 -19.12
N VAL A 49 18.31 -20.97 -17.86
CA VAL A 49 18.64 -19.65 -17.31
C VAL A 49 19.77 -19.00 -18.11
N SER A 50 20.81 -19.74 -18.48
CA SER A 50 21.90 -19.20 -19.31
C SER A 50 21.42 -18.74 -20.69
N LEU A 51 20.45 -19.44 -21.29
CA LEU A 51 19.84 -19.01 -22.56
C LEU A 51 18.93 -17.79 -22.39
N GLU A 52 18.21 -17.69 -21.29
CA GLU A 52 17.37 -16.51 -20.96
C GLU A 52 18.23 -15.29 -20.64
N GLU A 53 19.36 -15.45 -19.95
CA GLU A 53 20.32 -14.38 -19.70
C GLU A 53 20.94 -13.86 -21.03
N LEU A 54 21.30 -14.76 -21.94
CA LEU A 54 21.81 -14.42 -23.25
C LEU A 54 20.76 -13.68 -24.11
N GLU A 55 19.50 -14.10 -24.06
CA GLU A 55 18.37 -13.38 -24.69
C GLU A 55 18.23 -11.97 -24.12
N ALA A 56 18.34 -11.79 -22.80
CA ALA A 56 18.26 -10.50 -22.14
C ALA A 56 19.46 -9.59 -22.53
N GLU A 57 20.67 -10.12 -22.60
CA GLU A 57 21.83 -9.36 -23.04
C GLU A 57 21.71 -8.88 -24.49
N LEU A 58 21.25 -9.75 -25.39
CA LEU A 58 21.01 -9.37 -26.79
C LEU A 58 19.93 -8.30 -26.91
N THR A 59 18.85 -8.40 -26.11
CA THR A 59 17.80 -7.41 -26.07
C THR A 59 18.33 -6.05 -25.63
N LEU A 60 19.23 -6.00 -24.67
CA LEU A 60 19.88 -4.76 -24.21
C LEU A 60 20.80 -4.17 -25.30
N ARG A 61 21.55 -5.03 -26.02
CA ARG A 61 22.44 -4.60 -27.13
C ARG A 61 21.64 -4.06 -28.32
N SER A 62 20.43 -4.58 -28.55
CA SER A 62 19.56 -4.18 -29.67
C SER A 62 18.66 -2.98 -29.34
N GLY A 63 18.87 -2.28 -28.20
CA GLY A 63 18.09 -1.09 -27.85
C GLY A 63 16.66 -1.41 -27.36
N GLY A 64 16.40 -2.64 -26.87
CA GLY A 64 15.11 -3.06 -26.30
C GLY A 64 14.27 -3.96 -27.23
N GLU A 65 14.72 -4.22 -28.46
CA GLU A 65 14.06 -5.18 -29.35
C GLU A 65 14.48 -6.61 -28.99
N ARG A 66 13.50 -7.52 -28.90
CA ARG A 66 13.77 -8.94 -28.66
C ARG A 66 14.50 -9.54 -29.87
N PRO A 67 15.61 -10.27 -29.64
CA PRO A 67 16.32 -10.92 -30.73
C PRO A 67 15.44 -11.97 -31.40
N SER A 68 15.61 -12.16 -32.72
CA SER A 68 14.97 -13.26 -33.43
C SER A 68 15.52 -14.59 -32.93
N GLN A 69 14.74 -15.66 -33.08
CA GLN A 69 15.18 -17.01 -32.68
C GLN A 69 16.44 -17.46 -33.42
N GLU A 70 16.67 -16.95 -34.62
CA GLU A 70 17.86 -17.21 -35.44
C GLU A 70 19.07 -16.52 -34.87
N GLN A 71 18.95 -15.24 -34.48
CA GLN A 71 20.03 -14.48 -33.83
C GLN A 71 20.45 -15.11 -32.51
N LEU A 72 19.47 -15.48 -31.66
CA LEU A 72 19.74 -16.15 -30.39
C LEU A 72 20.41 -17.52 -30.62
N ALA A 73 19.99 -18.27 -31.63
CA ALA A 73 20.60 -19.57 -31.94
C ALA A 73 22.05 -19.44 -32.42
N VAL A 74 22.36 -18.43 -33.24
CA VAL A 74 23.73 -18.15 -33.71
C VAL A 74 24.63 -17.78 -32.54
N GLU A 75 24.19 -16.87 -31.65
CA GLU A 75 24.99 -16.45 -30.51
C GLU A 75 25.19 -17.58 -29.48
N ALA A 76 24.18 -18.45 -29.30
CA ALA A 76 24.27 -19.64 -28.46
C ALA A 76 25.10 -20.79 -29.10
N GLY A 77 25.52 -20.66 -30.36
CA GLY A 77 26.20 -21.72 -31.09
C GLY A 77 25.34 -22.97 -31.36
N LEU A 78 24.00 -22.80 -31.47
CA LEU A 78 23.04 -23.88 -31.59
C LEU A 78 22.22 -23.72 -32.88
N THR A 79 21.63 -24.84 -33.33
CA THR A 79 20.59 -24.75 -34.37
C THR A 79 19.27 -24.28 -33.74
N VAL A 80 18.42 -23.59 -34.50
CA VAL A 80 17.12 -23.08 -34.03
C VAL A 80 16.24 -24.22 -33.46
N ALA A 81 16.27 -25.40 -34.08
CA ALA A 81 15.52 -26.56 -33.61
C ALA A 81 16.02 -27.07 -32.25
N LEU A 82 17.34 -27.09 -32.05
CA LEU A 82 17.97 -27.52 -30.80
C LEU A 82 17.73 -26.48 -29.69
N LEU A 83 17.83 -25.19 -30.01
CA LEU A 83 17.50 -24.10 -29.08
C LEU A 83 16.07 -24.24 -28.53
N LYS A 84 15.08 -24.35 -29.43
CA LYS A 84 13.67 -24.56 -29.04
C LYS A 84 13.49 -25.77 -28.13
N ARG A 85 14.12 -26.89 -28.49
CA ARG A 85 14.05 -28.12 -27.69
C ARG A 85 14.67 -27.94 -26.30
N ARG A 86 15.84 -27.31 -26.18
CA ARG A 86 16.52 -27.06 -24.89
C ARG A 86 15.70 -26.13 -24.01
N MET A 87 15.18 -25.02 -24.56
CA MET A 87 14.31 -24.12 -23.83
C MET A 87 13.04 -24.82 -23.34
N GLN A 88 12.40 -25.64 -24.15
CA GLN A 88 11.21 -26.40 -23.77
C GLN A 88 11.49 -27.42 -22.68
N VAL A 89 12.60 -28.17 -22.77
CA VAL A 89 13.04 -29.15 -21.76
C VAL A 89 13.36 -28.43 -20.44
N GLY A 90 14.06 -27.30 -20.51
CA GLY A 90 14.40 -26.51 -19.32
C GLY A 90 13.15 -25.95 -18.62
N ARG A 91 12.16 -25.42 -19.38
CA ARG A 91 10.88 -24.95 -18.80
C ARG A 91 10.13 -26.07 -18.09
N ARG A 92 10.00 -27.24 -18.72
CA ARG A 92 9.37 -28.43 -18.11
C ARG A 92 10.14 -28.91 -16.86
N ALA A 93 11.47 -28.85 -16.90
CA ALA A 93 12.31 -29.20 -15.75
C ALA A 93 12.08 -28.22 -14.58
N LYS A 94 12.00 -26.91 -14.85
CA LYS A 94 11.68 -25.86 -13.87
C LYS A 94 10.31 -26.09 -13.24
N GLU A 95 9.27 -26.31 -14.05
CA GLU A 95 7.91 -26.59 -13.59
C GLU A 95 7.87 -27.83 -12.69
N ARG A 96 8.51 -28.93 -13.12
CA ARG A 96 8.55 -30.19 -12.36
C ARG A 96 9.29 -30.02 -11.05
N MET A 97 10.41 -29.29 -11.04
CA MET A 97 11.20 -29.01 -9.84
C MET A 97 10.43 -28.15 -8.84
N VAL A 98 9.69 -27.15 -9.30
CA VAL A 98 8.80 -26.32 -8.47
C VAL A 98 7.66 -27.18 -7.92
N ALA A 99 6.91 -27.88 -8.77
CA ALA A 99 5.75 -28.67 -8.37
C ALA A 99 6.07 -29.72 -7.30
N ALA A 100 7.20 -30.44 -7.45
CA ALA A 100 7.63 -31.47 -6.50
C ALA A 100 8.02 -30.90 -5.12
N ASN A 101 8.35 -29.60 -5.04
CA ASN A 101 8.79 -28.93 -3.82
C ASN A 101 7.73 -28.00 -3.17
N LEU A 102 6.50 -27.94 -3.70
CA LEU A 102 5.42 -27.13 -3.10
C LEU A 102 5.10 -27.56 -1.67
N ARG A 103 5.24 -28.83 -1.32
CA ARG A 103 5.07 -29.33 0.05
C ARG A 103 6.06 -28.71 1.03
N LEU A 104 7.29 -28.40 0.58
CA LEU A 104 8.28 -27.68 1.39
C LEU A 104 7.82 -26.25 1.65
N VAL A 105 7.27 -25.56 0.63
CA VAL A 105 6.71 -24.21 0.81
C VAL A 105 5.64 -24.20 1.90
N VAL A 106 4.68 -25.13 1.84
CA VAL A 106 3.61 -25.23 2.85
C VAL A 106 4.20 -25.45 4.25
N SER A 107 5.21 -26.29 4.40
CA SER A 107 5.84 -26.57 5.69
C SER A 107 6.52 -25.34 6.31
N VAL A 108 7.05 -24.44 5.46
CA VAL A 108 7.66 -23.19 5.89
C VAL A 108 6.57 -22.14 6.17
N ALA A 109 5.59 -21.98 5.27
CA ALA A 109 4.51 -21.00 5.38
C ALA A 109 3.67 -21.18 6.65
N LYS A 110 3.39 -22.41 7.08
CA LYS A 110 2.68 -22.73 8.32
C LYS A 110 3.26 -22.05 9.56
N LYS A 111 4.56 -21.74 9.59
CA LYS A 111 5.23 -21.08 10.72
C LYS A 111 4.88 -19.58 10.82
N TYR A 112 4.25 -19.03 9.79
CA TYR A 112 3.97 -17.58 9.66
C TYR A 112 2.47 -17.23 9.66
N THR A 113 1.58 -18.20 9.91
CA THR A 113 0.11 -18.04 9.86
C THR A 113 -0.47 -16.97 10.78
N LYS A 114 0.26 -16.52 11.83
CA LYS A 114 -0.22 -15.50 12.78
C LYS A 114 0.31 -14.08 12.45
N ARG A 115 0.48 -13.75 11.17
CA ARG A 115 1.13 -12.51 10.73
C ARG A 115 0.24 -11.61 9.89
N ASN A 116 -1.09 -11.63 10.10
CA ASN A 116 -2.07 -10.83 9.34
C ASN A 116 -1.98 -11.05 7.82
N MET A 117 -1.75 -12.27 7.43
CA MET A 117 -1.70 -12.67 6.04
C MET A 117 -2.26 -14.09 5.95
N GLU A 118 -3.12 -14.34 4.97
CA GLU A 118 -3.75 -15.64 4.78
C GLU A 118 -2.72 -16.70 4.41
N LEU A 119 -2.95 -17.96 4.83
CA LEU A 119 -2.01 -19.05 4.58
C LEU A 119 -1.79 -19.29 3.07
N LEU A 120 -2.84 -19.16 2.25
CA LEU A 120 -2.73 -19.31 0.80
C LEU A 120 -1.83 -18.23 0.19
N ASP A 121 -1.94 -16.99 0.64
CA ASP A 121 -1.09 -15.90 0.19
C ASP A 121 0.37 -16.11 0.60
N LEU A 122 0.61 -16.56 1.83
CA LEU A 122 1.96 -16.93 2.29
C LEU A 122 2.57 -18.05 1.45
N ILE A 123 1.75 -19.03 1.03
CA ILE A 123 2.18 -20.13 0.16
C ILE A 123 2.53 -19.58 -1.24
N GLN A 124 1.72 -18.66 -1.81
CA GLN A 124 2.01 -18.10 -3.12
C GLN A 124 3.31 -17.28 -3.10
N GLU A 125 3.49 -16.42 -2.11
CA GLU A 125 4.73 -15.64 -1.96
C GLU A 125 5.95 -16.54 -1.70
N GLY A 126 5.78 -17.60 -0.92
CA GLY A 126 6.80 -18.63 -0.74
C GLY A 126 7.13 -19.38 -2.02
N THR A 127 6.12 -19.61 -2.88
CA THR A 127 6.30 -20.25 -4.19
C THR A 127 7.10 -19.35 -5.14
N ILE A 128 6.86 -18.05 -5.13
CA ILE A 128 7.69 -17.07 -5.88
C ILE A 128 9.15 -17.14 -5.40
N GLY A 129 9.35 -17.24 -4.09
CA GLY A 129 10.68 -17.49 -3.52
C GLY A 129 11.29 -18.81 -3.98
N LEU A 130 10.51 -19.90 -3.99
CA LEU A 130 10.95 -21.20 -4.47
C LEU A 130 11.38 -21.16 -5.94
N VAL A 131 10.64 -20.49 -6.82
CA VAL A 131 10.98 -20.33 -8.24
C VAL A 131 12.36 -19.68 -8.39
N ARG A 132 12.63 -18.60 -7.66
CA ARG A 132 13.97 -17.95 -7.63
C ARG A 132 15.04 -18.90 -7.09
N GLY A 133 14.70 -19.73 -6.10
CA GLY A 133 15.59 -20.75 -5.57
C GLY A 133 15.94 -21.84 -6.62
N VAL A 134 14.98 -22.24 -7.45
CA VAL A 134 15.17 -23.19 -8.55
C VAL A 134 16.09 -22.59 -9.62
N GLU A 135 15.88 -21.35 -10.01
CA GLU A 135 16.71 -20.65 -11.01
C GLU A 135 18.18 -20.50 -10.59
N LYS A 136 18.40 -20.25 -9.30
CA LYS A 136 19.75 -20.03 -8.73
C LYS A 136 20.41 -21.27 -8.16
N PHE A 137 19.76 -22.42 -8.27
CA PHE A 137 20.31 -23.66 -7.74
C PHE A 137 21.50 -24.16 -8.54
N ASP A 138 22.59 -24.46 -7.84
CA ASP A 138 23.79 -25.08 -8.44
C ASP A 138 23.89 -26.57 -8.05
N PRO A 139 23.55 -27.49 -8.98
CA PRO A 139 23.57 -28.90 -8.71
C PRO A 139 24.99 -29.50 -8.56
N THR A 140 26.04 -28.72 -8.88
CA THR A 140 27.44 -29.20 -8.82
C THR A 140 28.01 -29.17 -7.39
N ARG A 141 27.35 -28.41 -6.49
CA ARG A 141 27.82 -28.23 -5.09
C ARG A 141 27.51 -29.42 -4.17
N GLY A 142 26.77 -30.41 -4.63
CA GLY A 142 26.48 -31.63 -3.86
C GLY A 142 25.48 -31.50 -2.70
N TYR A 143 24.92 -30.30 -2.48
CA TYR A 143 23.91 -30.09 -1.44
C TYR A 143 22.50 -30.45 -1.94
N LYS A 144 21.64 -30.91 -1.02
CA LYS A 144 20.23 -31.13 -1.33
C LYS A 144 19.53 -29.80 -1.66
N PHE A 145 18.65 -29.82 -2.64
CA PHE A 145 17.90 -28.67 -3.07
C PHE A 145 17.10 -28.03 -1.92
N SER A 146 16.48 -28.84 -1.06
CA SER A 146 15.66 -28.37 0.06
C SER A 146 16.40 -27.43 1.03
N THR A 147 17.70 -27.67 1.27
CA THR A 147 18.52 -26.81 2.14
C THR A 147 18.70 -25.42 1.58
N TYR A 148 18.87 -25.31 0.27
CA TYR A 148 19.02 -24.05 -0.43
C TYR A 148 17.67 -23.34 -0.63
N ALA A 149 16.65 -24.07 -1.06
CA ALA A 149 15.30 -23.56 -1.31
C ALA A 149 14.65 -22.96 -0.04
N TYR A 150 14.91 -23.54 1.13
CA TYR A 150 14.40 -23.04 2.41
C TYR A 150 14.67 -21.54 2.62
N TRP A 151 15.87 -21.08 2.29
CA TRP A 151 16.26 -19.69 2.47
C TRP A 151 15.51 -18.75 1.52
N TRP A 152 15.30 -19.15 0.27
CA TRP A 152 14.56 -18.37 -0.72
C TRP A 152 13.07 -18.32 -0.41
N ILE A 153 12.48 -19.44 0.01
CA ILE A 153 11.09 -19.51 0.45
C ILE A 153 10.89 -18.59 1.66
N ARG A 154 11.75 -18.69 2.67
CA ARG A 154 11.72 -17.84 3.86
C ARG A 154 11.86 -16.36 3.50
N GLN A 155 12.80 -16.04 2.63
CA GLN A 155 13.00 -14.68 2.13
C GLN A 155 11.75 -14.13 1.45
N GLY A 156 11.13 -14.89 0.54
CA GLY A 156 9.89 -14.52 -0.12
C GLY A 156 8.77 -14.23 0.86
N ILE A 157 8.52 -15.15 1.80
CA ILE A 157 7.47 -15.01 2.82
C ILE A 157 7.73 -13.80 3.74
N THR A 158 8.94 -13.64 4.28
CA THR A 158 9.25 -12.54 5.20
C THR A 158 9.16 -11.19 4.53
N ARG A 159 9.59 -11.09 3.27
CA ARG A 159 9.46 -9.87 2.47
C ARG A 159 7.99 -9.54 2.19
N ALA A 160 7.19 -10.53 1.79
CA ALA A 160 5.78 -10.35 1.54
C ALA A 160 5.03 -9.89 2.81
N ILE A 161 5.34 -10.45 3.98
CA ILE A 161 4.80 -9.99 5.25
C ILE A 161 5.16 -8.53 5.53
N ALA A 162 6.41 -8.13 5.29
CA ALA A 162 6.83 -6.74 5.50
C ALA A 162 6.11 -5.76 4.56
N GLU A 163 5.82 -6.16 3.32
CA GLU A 163 5.26 -5.32 2.28
C GLU A 163 3.73 -5.33 2.21
N LYS A 164 3.06 -6.46 2.54
CA LYS A 164 1.64 -6.70 2.24
C LYS A 164 0.75 -7.01 3.44
N SER A 165 1.31 -7.25 4.64
CA SER A 165 0.51 -7.66 5.82
C SER A 165 -0.31 -6.53 6.45
N ARG A 166 -0.19 -5.29 5.98
CA ARG A 166 -0.86 -4.12 6.56
C ARG A 166 -1.76 -3.44 5.52
N SER A 167 -2.93 -2.98 5.96
CA SER A 167 -3.82 -2.15 5.13
C SER A 167 -3.14 -0.86 4.69
N ILE A 168 -2.40 -0.22 5.59
CA ILE A 168 -1.55 0.94 5.28
C ILE A 168 -0.11 0.44 5.24
N ARG A 169 0.50 0.42 4.05
CA ARG A 169 1.87 -0.04 3.84
C ARG A 169 2.88 0.81 4.59
N LEU A 170 3.82 0.16 5.28
CA LEU A 170 4.98 0.81 5.88
C LEU A 170 6.25 0.53 5.08
N PRO A 171 7.22 1.46 5.05
CA PRO A 171 8.54 1.20 4.50
C PRO A 171 9.25 0.03 5.22
N ILE A 172 10.10 -0.71 4.49
CA ILE A 172 10.76 -1.91 5.02
C ILE A 172 11.62 -1.61 6.25
N HIS A 173 12.38 -0.50 6.25
CA HIS A 173 13.22 -0.10 7.38
C HIS A 173 12.42 0.15 8.66
N ILE A 174 11.22 0.75 8.55
CA ILE A 174 10.31 0.93 9.70
C ILE A 174 9.83 -0.43 10.23
N THR A 175 9.49 -1.36 9.32
CA THR A 175 9.07 -2.72 9.70
C THR A 175 10.20 -3.50 10.39
N GLU A 176 11.44 -3.33 9.94
CA GLU A 176 12.63 -3.93 10.57
C GLU A 176 12.87 -3.36 11.97
N THR A 177 12.79 -2.03 12.13
CA THR A 177 12.90 -1.36 13.43
C THR A 177 11.79 -1.80 14.38
N LEU A 178 10.53 -1.88 13.90
CA LEU A 178 9.41 -2.43 14.68
C LEU A 178 9.62 -3.89 15.12
N ASN A 179 10.25 -4.70 14.27
CA ASN A 179 10.58 -6.09 14.63
C ASN A 179 11.69 -6.13 15.71
N LYS A 180 12.71 -5.25 15.65
CA LYS A 180 13.72 -5.09 16.70
C LYS A 180 13.08 -4.65 18.02
N LEU A 181 12.17 -3.68 17.96
CA LEU A 181 11.42 -3.17 19.09
C LEU A 181 10.57 -4.26 19.77
N LYS A 182 9.84 -5.06 18.99
CA LYS A 182 9.06 -6.21 19.48
C LYS A 182 9.94 -7.30 20.09
N LYS A 183 11.15 -7.50 19.56
CA LYS A 183 12.12 -8.45 20.11
C LYS A 183 12.64 -7.94 21.46
N GLY A 184 13.12 -6.69 21.53
CA GLY A 184 13.58 -6.07 22.78
C GLY A 184 12.49 -6.02 23.85
N GLN A 185 11.24 -5.73 23.47
CA GLN A 185 10.11 -5.76 24.39
C GLN A 185 9.87 -7.15 25.02
N ARG A 186 10.03 -8.24 24.24
CA ARG A 186 9.89 -9.60 24.77
C ARG A 186 11.03 -9.96 25.71
N GLU A 187 12.25 -9.65 25.32
CA GLU A 187 13.46 -9.92 26.11
C GLU A 187 13.39 -9.19 27.44
N LEU A 188 13.12 -7.88 27.43
CA LEU A 188 12.94 -7.10 28.66
C LEU A 188 11.74 -7.55 29.50
N SER A 189 10.62 -7.92 28.88
CA SER A 189 9.47 -8.43 29.63
C SER A 189 9.78 -9.75 30.33
N GLN A 190 10.62 -10.58 29.72
CA GLN A 190 11.06 -11.85 30.33
C GLN A 190 12.03 -11.62 31.50
N GLU A 191 12.92 -10.62 31.38
CA GLU A 191 13.87 -10.28 32.44
C GLU A 191 13.22 -9.56 33.65
N LEU A 192 12.32 -8.58 33.35
CA LEU A 192 11.69 -7.75 34.36
C LEU A 192 10.43 -8.37 34.98
N GLY A 193 9.86 -9.42 34.36
CA GLY A 193 8.60 -10.01 34.80
C GLY A 193 7.37 -9.09 34.60
N ARG A 194 7.54 -7.91 33.94
CA ARG A 194 6.49 -6.92 33.64
C ARG A 194 6.66 -6.33 32.26
N THR A 195 5.67 -5.61 31.76
CA THR A 195 5.81 -4.84 30.53
C THR A 195 6.84 -3.71 30.70
N PRO A 196 7.86 -3.60 29.83
CA PRO A 196 8.85 -2.53 29.90
C PRO A 196 8.24 -1.17 29.59
N THR A 197 8.77 -0.12 30.20
CA THR A 197 8.42 1.27 29.89
C THR A 197 9.03 1.69 28.56
N VAL A 198 8.56 2.82 28.00
CA VAL A 198 9.10 3.36 26.74
C VAL A 198 10.57 3.73 26.88
N SER A 199 10.96 4.30 28.03
CA SER A 199 12.35 4.67 28.34
C SER A 199 13.27 3.44 28.40
N GLU A 200 12.83 2.35 29.04
CA GLU A 200 13.58 1.08 29.08
C GLU A 200 13.74 0.46 27.69
N LEU A 201 12.68 0.51 26.85
CA LEU A 201 12.73 0.06 25.46
C LEU A 201 13.68 0.92 24.61
N ALA A 202 13.68 2.25 24.81
CA ALA A 202 14.53 3.17 24.10
C ALA A 202 16.01 2.86 24.34
N VAL A 203 16.38 2.57 25.59
CA VAL A 203 17.73 2.16 25.96
C VAL A 203 18.11 0.81 25.34
N ALA A 204 17.19 -0.18 25.36
CA ALA A 204 17.48 -1.53 24.85
C ALA A 204 17.61 -1.60 23.32
N VAL A 205 16.94 -0.70 22.61
CA VAL A 205 16.97 -0.66 21.12
C VAL A 205 17.92 0.41 20.59
N GLU A 206 18.55 1.19 21.49
CA GLU A 206 19.46 2.30 21.17
C GLU A 206 18.81 3.38 20.29
N LEU A 207 17.55 3.74 20.59
CA LEU A 207 16.80 4.77 19.88
C LEU A 207 16.34 5.87 20.86
N PRO A 208 16.14 7.12 20.38
CA PRO A 208 15.54 8.18 21.17
C PRO A 208 14.13 7.82 21.63
N GLU A 209 13.73 8.24 22.82
CA GLU A 209 12.41 7.94 23.40
C GLU A 209 11.25 8.47 22.53
N GLU A 210 11.43 9.64 21.91
CA GLU A 210 10.43 10.24 21.00
C GLU A 210 10.23 9.39 19.76
N GLU A 211 11.30 8.86 19.18
CA GLU A 211 11.23 7.99 18.02
C GLU A 211 10.54 6.66 18.34
N VAL A 212 10.80 6.09 19.53
CA VAL A 212 10.11 4.88 19.98
C VAL A 212 8.60 5.14 20.15
N LYS A 213 8.18 6.28 20.70
CA LYS A 213 6.77 6.67 20.82
C LYS A 213 6.11 6.79 19.44
N ASP A 214 6.76 7.45 18.51
CA ASP A 214 6.27 7.61 17.13
C ASP A 214 6.15 6.25 16.41
N LEU A 215 7.16 5.38 16.53
CA LEU A 215 7.13 4.02 15.98
C LEU A 215 6.00 3.19 16.57
N LEU A 216 5.76 3.28 17.88
CA LEU A 216 4.65 2.56 18.52
C LEU A 216 3.28 3.09 18.05
N CYS A 217 3.15 4.38 17.80
CA CYS A 217 1.94 4.98 17.22
C CYS A 217 1.71 4.46 15.80
N ARG A 218 2.73 4.48 14.95
CA ARG A 218 2.68 3.95 13.57
C ARG A 218 2.49 2.42 13.51
N ALA A 219 2.83 1.71 14.58
CA ALA A 219 2.65 0.27 14.69
C ALA A 219 1.19 -0.15 14.84
N ARG A 220 0.29 0.77 15.21
CA ARG A 220 -1.14 0.50 15.37
C ARG A 220 -1.75 0.06 14.06
N GLN A 221 -2.73 -0.81 14.13
CA GLN A 221 -3.51 -1.24 12.98
C GLN A 221 -4.86 -0.51 12.99
N PRO A 222 -5.40 -0.18 11.80
CA PRO A 222 -6.75 0.34 11.71
C PRO A 222 -7.76 -0.72 12.20
N VAL A 223 -8.82 -0.24 12.82
CA VAL A 223 -9.97 -1.06 13.24
C VAL A 223 -11.05 -0.95 12.16
N SER A 224 -11.80 -2.01 11.93
CA SER A 224 -12.92 -1.97 10.99
C SER A 224 -14.06 -1.10 11.52
N LEU A 225 -14.63 -0.27 10.67
CA LEU A 225 -15.81 0.53 10.98
C LEU A 225 -17.07 -0.33 11.17
N GLU A 226 -17.11 -1.53 10.57
CA GLU A 226 -18.19 -2.50 10.72
C GLU A 226 -18.08 -3.32 12.02
N THR A 227 -17.11 -2.99 12.89
CA THR A 227 -16.96 -3.66 14.18
C THR A 227 -18.15 -3.32 15.04
N LYS A 228 -18.87 -4.34 15.49
CA LYS A 228 -20.03 -4.19 16.38
C LYS A 228 -19.58 -3.76 17.78
N VAL A 229 -20.29 -2.83 18.37
CA VAL A 229 -19.98 -2.21 19.67
C VAL A 229 -21.19 -2.36 20.58
N GLY A 230 -20.98 -2.85 21.82
CA GLY A 230 -22.03 -3.03 22.82
C GLY A 230 -22.52 -4.47 22.95
N ASP A 231 -23.32 -4.71 24.00
CA ASP A 231 -23.81 -6.04 24.31
C ASP A 231 -24.93 -6.54 23.38
N GLY A 232 -25.55 -5.65 22.58
CA GLY A 232 -26.68 -5.96 21.70
C GLY A 232 -26.31 -6.37 20.27
N GLU A 233 -25.03 -6.26 19.88
CA GLU A 233 -24.53 -6.54 18.53
C GLU A 233 -25.23 -5.80 17.35
N ASP A 234 -26.06 -4.80 17.63
CA ASP A 234 -26.84 -4.09 16.62
C ASP A 234 -26.22 -2.77 16.16
N THR A 235 -25.29 -2.20 16.96
CA THR A 235 -24.64 -0.91 16.68
C THR A 235 -23.23 -1.13 16.12
N GLU A 236 -22.92 -0.55 14.97
CA GLU A 236 -21.59 -0.57 14.39
C GLU A 236 -20.77 0.64 14.87
N LEU A 237 -19.43 0.51 14.84
CA LEU A 237 -18.54 1.63 15.18
C LEU A 237 -18.78 2.85 14.27
N LEU A 238 -19.19 2.61 13.02
CA LEU A 238 -19.55 3.63 12.04
C LEU A 238 -20.70 4.53 12.54
N ASP A 239 -21.72 3.93 13.20
CA ASP A 239 -22.90 4.65 13.67
C ASP A 239 -22.60 5.61 14.82
N LEU A 240 -21.47 5.39 15.52
CA LEU A 240 -21.01 6.24 16.63
C LEU A 240 -20.13 7.40 16.19
N LEU A 241 -19.68 7.40 14.94
CA LEU A 241 -18.81 8.46 14.43
C LEU A 241 -19.63 9.61 13.88
N ALA A 242 -19.36 10.82 14.39
CA ALA A 242 -19.94 12.04 13.83
C ALA A 242 -19.39 12.27 12.42
N GLY A 243 -20.26 12.62 11.48
CA GLY A 243 -19.85 13.01 10.13
C GLY A 243 -19.19 14.41 10.12
N ASP A 244 -18.19 14.58 9.26
CA ASP A 244 -17.52 15.88 9.03
C ASP A 244 -18.34 16.81 8.10
N GLY A 245 -19.58 16.44 7.76
CA GLY A 245 -20.45 17.24 6.91
C GLY A 245 -20.92 18.51 7.63
N MET A 246 -21.09 19.61 6.88
CA MET A 246 -21.70 20.82 7.41
C MET A 246 -23.09 20.51 7.98
N LEU A 247 -23.36 20.97 9.18
CA LEU A 247 -24.68 20.85 9.80
C LEU A 247 -25.72 21.60 8.96
N PRO A 248 -26.99 21.13 8.92
CA PRO A 248 -28.05 21.86 8.21
C PRO A 248 -28.19 23.34 8.67
N GLU A 249 -27.94 23.59 9.96
CA GLU A 249 -27.93 24.94 10.54
C GLU A 249 -26.81 25.80 9.92
N GLU A 250 -25.57 25.27 9.82
CA GLU A 250 -24.44 25.96 9.19
C GLU A 250 -24.69 26.26 7.70
N MET A 251 -25.39 25.33 6.99
CA MET A 251 -25.77 25.55 5.60
C MET A 251 -26.76 26.71 5.46
N VAL A 252 -27.79 26.77 6.33
CA VAL A 252 -28.78 27.83 6.34
C VAL A 252 -28.13 29.17 6.70
N ASP A 253 -27.29 29.20 7.73
CA ASP A 253 -26.54 30.38 8.12
C ASP A 253 -25.65 30.90 6.99
N GLY A 254 -24.98 29.97 6.29
CA GLY A 254 -24.16 30.29 5.11
C GLY A 254 -25.00 30.88 3.95
N GLU A 255 -26.22 30.39 3.73
CA GLU A 255 -27.12 30.93 2.71
C GLU A 255 -27.72 32.29 3.12
N CYS A 256 -28.11 32.45 4.39
CA CYS A 256 -28.56 33.73 4.93
C CYS A 256 -27.46 34.78 4.83
N LEU A 257 -26.23 34.46 5.25
CA LEU A 257 -25.07 35.34 5.12
C LEU A 257 -24.83 35.76 3.66
N LYS A 258 -24.93 34.85 2.70
CA LYS A 258 -24.79 35.15 1.26
C LYS A 258 -25.92 36.13 0.80
N GLY A 259 -27.13 35.91 1.27
CA GLY A 259 -28.28 36.77 0.99
C GLY A 259 -28.09 38.18 1.52
N ASP A 260 -27.72 38.30 2.78
CA ASP A 260 -27.47 39.57 3.45
C ASP A 260 -26.30 40.35 2.84
N LEU A 261 -25.21 39.64 2.50
CA LEU A 261 -24.08 40.25 1.79
C LEU A 261 -24.48 40.76 0.40
N ARG A 262 -25.32 40.06 -0.35
CA ARG A 262 -25.85 40.55 -1.64
C ARG A 262 -26.70 41.78 -1.45
N ALA A 263 -27.60 41.75 -0.48
CA ALA A 263 -28.43 42.90 -0.16
C ALA A 263 -27.63 44.15 0.23
N LEU A 264 -26.53 44.00 0.98
CA LEU A 264 -25.62 45.09 1.30
C LEU A 264 -24.86 45.63 0.08
N VAL A 265 -24.43 44.76 -0.82
CA VAL A 265 -23.73 45.13 -2.06
C VAL A 265 -24.70 45.87 -3.00
N ASP A 266 -25.96 45.44 -3.08
CA ASP A 266 -27.00 46.09 -3.91
C ASP A 266 -27.40 47.50 -3.40
N GLN A 267 -27.18 47.82 -2.12
CA GLN A 267 -27.36 49.15 -1.56
C GLN A 267 -26.21 50.11 -1.88
N LEU A 268 -25.11 49.65 -2.45
CA LEU A 268 -24.01 50.51 -2.87
C LEU A 268 -24.31 51.22 -4.20
N PRO A 269 -23.64 52.37 -4.48
CA PRO A 269 -23.68 52.96 -5.81
C PRO A 269 -23.34 51.93 -6.91
N GLU A 270 -24.07 51.96 -8.00
CA GLU A 270 -24.05 50.96 -9.08
C GLU A 270 -22.64 50.53 -9.52
N LEU A 271 -21.75 51.50 -9.75
CA LEU A 271 -20.37 51.21 -10.14
C LEU A 271 -19.54 50.53 -9.05
N GLN A 272 -19.80 50.85 -7.78
CA GLN A 272 -19.10 50.23 -6.65
C GLN A 272 -19.57 48.80 -6.44
N GLY A 273 -20.87 48.53 -6.48
CA GLY A 273 -21.46 47.21 -6.39
C GLY A 273 -21.00 46.32 -7.52
N ARG A 274 -20.97 46.82 -8.76
CA ARG A 274 -20.53 46.07 -9.93
C ARG A 274 -19.04 45.66 -9.84
N VAL A 275 -18.16 46.57 -9.37
CA VAL A 275 -16.73 46.25 -9.15
C VAL A 275 -16.57 45.14 -8.10
N LEU A 276 -17.33 45.14 -6.99
CA LEU A 276 -17.26 44.10 -5.97
C LEU A 276 -17.82 42.78 -6.48
N LYS A 277 -18.96 42.75 -7.18
CA LYS A 277 -19.55 41.55 -7.75
C LYS A 277 -18.58 40.84 -8.70
N MET A 278 -17.94 41.58 -9.59
CA MET A 278 -16.91 41.05 -10.51
C MET A 278 -15.63 40.60 -9.78
N ARG A 279 -15.22 41.37 -8.74
CA ARG A 279 -13.99 41.06 -7.99
C ARG A 279 -14.07 39.77 -7.21
N TYR A 280 -15.23 39.52 -6.57
CA TYR A 280 -15.44 38.35 -5.70
C TYR A 280 -16.28 37.24 -6.33
N GLY A 281 -16.74 37.40 -7.57
CA GLY A 281 -17.53 36.39 -8.28
C GLY A 281 -18.90 36.14 -7.65
N MET A 282 -19.60 37.20 -7.15
CA MET A 282 -20.81 37.04 -6.34
C MET A 282 -22.04 36.57 -7.15
N GLU A 283 -22.04 36.71 -8.47
CA GLU A 283 -23.14 36.29 -9.36
C GLU A 283 -22.89 34.95 -10.04
N GLY A 284 -21.91 34.14 -9.55
CA GLY A 284 -21.56 32.83 -10.10
C GLY A 284 -20.49 32.90 -11.18
N GLU A 285 -19.89 34.06 -11.40
CA GLU A 285 -18.76 34.28 -12.27
C GLU A 285 -17.43 34.00 -11.53
N GLU A 286 -16.34 33.69 -12.27
CA GLU A 286 -15.03 33.57 -11.66
C GLU A 286 -14.49 34.94 -11.14
N PRO A 287 -13.83 34.97 -9.97
CA PRO A 287 -13.27 36.21 -9.42
C PRO A 287 -12.27 36.86 -10.39
N MET A 288 -12.49 38.14 -10.72
CA MET A 288 -11.67 38.84 -11.68
C MET A 288 -10.55 39.67 -11.03
N SER A 289 -9.45 39.87 -11.74
CA SER A 289 -8.36 40.75 -11.33
C SER A 289 -8.77 42.21 -11.54
N LEU A 290 -8.26 43.16 -10.71
CA LEU A 290 -8.54 44.60 -10.87
C LEU A 290 -8.16 45.12 -12.27
N THR A 291 -7.17 44.56 -12.91
CA THR A 291 -6.76 44.91 -14.28
C THR A 291 -7.78 44.45 -15.32
N SER A 292 -8.39 43.27 -15.13
CA SER A 292 -9.43 42.73 -16.02
C SER A 292 -10.71 43.60 -15.88
N ILE A 293 -11.13 43.85 -14.63
CA ILE A 293 -12.29 44.70 -14.31
C ILE A 293 -12.11 46.13 -14.90
N ALA A 294 -10.91 46.69 -14.77
CA ALA A 294 -10.60 48.00 -15.33
C ALA A 294 -10.77 48.06 -16.86
N LYS A 295 -10.31 46.99 -17.57
CA LYS A 295 -10.49 46.86 -19.02
C LYS A 295 -11.96 46.71 -19.41
N GLU A 296 -12.71 45.90 -18.69
CA GLU A 296 -14.13 45.64 -18.97
C GLU A 296 -15.01 46.86 -18.74
N LEU A 297 -14.75 47.61 -17.66
CA LEU A 297 -15.49 48.86 -17.34
C LEU A 297 -14.92 50.09 -18.03
N GLY A 298 -13.89 49.99 -18.86
CA GLY A 298 -13.29 51.12 -19.58
C GLY A 298 -12.67 52.18 -18.67
N MET A 299 -12.13 51.79 -17.51
CA MET A 299 -11.59 52.69 -16.48
C MET A 299 -10.11 52.43 -16.22
N SER A 300 -9.42 53.39 -15.55
CA SER A 300 -8.07 53.17 -15.09
C SER A 300 -8.03 52.21 -13.90
N ARG A 301 -6.96 51.41 -13.77
CA ARG A 301 -6.75 50.48 -12.64
C ARG A 301 -6.85 51.19 -11.26
N ASP A 302 -6.30 52.39 -11.17
CA ASP A 302 -6.30 53.17 -9.91
C ASP A 302 -7.72 53.61 -9.54
N LYS A 303 -8.53 53.98 -10.54
CA LYS A 303 -9.93 54.31 -10.33
C LYS A 303 -10.73 53.10 -9.84
N THR A 304 -10.51 51.94 -10.44
CA THR A 304 -11.14 50.68 -10.02
C THR A 304 -10.76 50.31 -8.59
N ARG A 305 -9.47 50.42 -8.23
CA ARG A 305 -8.98 50.19 -6.86
C ARG A 305 -9.59 51.17 -5.84
N ASN A 306 -9.73 52.42 -6.20
CA ASN A 306 -10.37 53.40 -5.32
C ASN A 306 -11.87 53.13 -5.14
N LEU A 307 -12.57 52.65 -6.17
CA LEU A 307 -13.97 52.23 -6.09
C LEU A 307 -14.12 50.98 -5.18
N GLU A 308 -13.27 49.98 -5.32
CA GLU A 308 -13.23 48.79 -4.44
C GLU A 308 -13.06 49.24 -2.98
N ARG A 309 -12.04 50.07 -2.69
CA ARG A 309 -11.78 50.54 -1.33
C ARG A 309 -12.97 51.30 -0.71
N ARG A 310 -13.57 52.22 -1.46
CA ARG A 310 -14.76 52.97 -1.01
C ARG A 310 -15.97 52.06 -0.80
N ALA A 311 -16.14 51.06 -1.65
CA ALA A 311 -17.20 50.06 -1.52
C ALA A 311 -17.02 49.24 -0.24
N LEU A 312 -15.81 48.76 0.04
CA LEU A 312 -15.49 48.01 1.26
C LEU A 312 -15.64 48.89 2.53
N GLU A 313 -15.25 50.18 2.48
CA GLU A 313 -15.46 51.12 3.57
C GLU A 313 -16.96 51.34 3.83
N GLY A 314 -17.77 51.47 2.75
CA GLY A 314 -19.23 51.62 2.83
C GLY A 314 -19.91 50.40 3.46
N ILE A 315 -19.44 49.18 3.11
CA ILE A 315 -19.96 47.95 3.73
C ILE A 315 -19.55 47.84 5.19
N ARG A 316 -18.29 48.15 5.56
CA ARG A 316 -17.82 48.11 6.95
C ARG A 316 -18.66 48.95 7.90
N GLY A 317 -19.14 50.08 7.45
CA GLY A 317 -20.02 50.93 8.25
C GLY A 317 -21.40 50.31 8.56
N ARG A 318 -21.87 49.42 7.67
CA ARG A 318 -23.20 48.79 7.73
C ARG A 318 -23.18 47.35 8.21
N SER A 319 -21.99 46.70 8.25
CA SER A 319 -21.85 45.28 8.54
C SER A 319 -21.95 44.90 10.03
N ARG A 320 -22.30 45.85 10.93
CA ARG A 320 -22.48 45.50 12.35
C ARG A 320 -23.55 44.44 12.58
N GLU A 321 -24.57 44.40 11.74
CA GLU A 321 -25.63 43.37 11.79
C GLU A 321 -25.16 41.98 11.36
N LEU A 322 -24.08 41.91 10.61
CA LEU A 322 -23.51 40.61 10.16
C LEU A 322 -22.50 39.98 11.14
N LEU A 323 -22.17 40.71 12.22
CA LEU A 323 -21.22 40.20 13.22
C LEU A 323 -21.73 38.94 13.94
N HIS A 324 -23.04 38.73 13.98
CA HIS A 324 -23.62 37.53 14.60
C HIS A 324 -23.24 36.25 13.86
N TYR A 325 -23.02 36.30 12.55
CA TYR A 325 -22.53 35.11 11.78
C TYR A 325 -21.06 34.77 12.05
N LEU A 326 -20.26 35.65 12.68
CA LEU A 326 -18.87 35.40 13.00
C LEU A 326 -18.64 34.88 14.43
N VAL A 327 -19.70 34.93 15.27
CA VAL A 327 -19.63 34.58 16.71
C VAL A 327 -20.29 33.23 17.00
N ALA A 328 -20.87 32.59 15.97
CA ALA A 328 -21.50 31.28 16.08
C ALA A 328 -20.50 30.13 15.98
#